data_3e03ff09cf3dd561ebb08cea8f4f325b
#
_entry.id   3e03ff09cf3dd561ebb08cea8f4f325b
#
_cell.length_a   1.000
_cell.length_b   1.000
_cell.length_c   1.000
_cell.angle_alpha   90.00
_cell.angle_beta   90.00
_cell.angle_gamma   90.00
#
_symmetry.space_group_name_H-M   'P 1'
#
loop_
_entity.id
_entity.type
_entity.pdbx_description
1 polymer ?
#
loop_
_entity_poly.entity_id
_entity_poly.type
_entity_poly.pdbx_seq_one_letter_code
_entity_poly.pdbx_strand_id
1 'polypeptide(L)'
;RDFCLSRGLGDVYKRQILRMDQDSTSRKDAHETMLAQFARHEYDILLGTQMVAKGLDFEKVTLVGVLGIDSLLFGQGFRAYESVFSLITQVVGRGGRAALPGRALIQTSVPDHPVLQLAAAQDYKGFYQEEITFRRFSLYPPFCSFVVVGFIGDQEGAVFIAAQRFGALLGQHAAQKPNIPLRILGPAPMNITMLNNKFRYKLTLKCRNDAAFRALLHETLDAYDAEKLPQKASVILDFNSDGDL
;
A
#
# COMPACT_ATOMS: atom_id res chain seq x y z
N ARG A 1 -16.53 15.91 15.34
CA ARG A 1 -17.58 15.89 14.29
C ARG A 1 -17.97 14.47 14.06
N ASP A 2 -18.68 13.93 15.02
CA ASP A 2 -19.29 12.58 15.04
C ASP A 2 -20.46 12.58 14.10
N PHE A 3 -20.27 12.15 12.85
CA PHE A 3 -21.29 12.54 12.03
C PHE A 3 -21.80 11.65 10.98
N CYS A 4 -22.96 11.44 10.93
CA CYS A 4 -23.83 11.03 9.87
C CYS A 4 -24.10 9.54 9.65
N LEU A 5 -23.17 8.62 9.79
CA LEU A 5 -23.47 7.20 9.65
C LEU A 5 -24.12 6.60 10.91
N SER A 6 -23.80 7.13 12.09
CA SER A 6 -24.40 6.66 13.35
C SER A 6 -25.82 7.16 13.58
N ARG A 7 -26.19 8.36 13.09
CA ARG A 7 -27.53 8.91 13.29
C ARG A 7 -28.63 8.14 12.58
N GLY A 8 -28.38 7.69 11.34
CA GLY A 8 -29.40 6.97 10.55
C GLY A 8 -29.66 5.54 11.04
N LEU A 9 -28.66 4.87 11.61
CA LEU A 9 -28.79 3.49 12.11
C LEU A 9 -29.24 3.44 13.57
N GLY A 10 -28.82 4.39 14.40
CA GLY A 10 -29.17 4.44 15.82
C GLY A 10 -30.63 4.75 16.10
N ASP A 11 -31.24 5.62 15.29
CA ASP A 11 -32.62 6.09 15.52
C ASP A 11 -33.68 5.04 15.17
N VAL A 12 -33.39 4.12 14.24
CA VAL A 12 -34.37 3.10 13.80
C VAL A 12 -34.46 1.90 14.73
N TYR A 13 -33.31 1.47 15.35
CA TYR A 13 -33.26 0.22 16.13
C TYR A 13 -32.54 0.33 17.46
N LYS A 14 -32.13 1.51 17.92
CA LYS A 14 -31.31 1.73 19.12
C LYS A 14 -30.02 0.87 19.14
N ARG A 15 -29.43 0.65 17.96
CA ARG A 15 -28.19 -0.13 17.85
C ARG A 15 -27.01 0.65 18.38
N GLN A 16 -26.16 -0.01 19.16
CA GLN A 16 -24.93 0.61 19.67
C GLN A 16 -23.75 0.32 18.74
N ILE A 17 -23.03 1.37 18.35
CA ILE A 17 -21.90 1.29 17.41
C ILE A 17 -20.62 1.64 18.16
N LEU A 18 -19.66 0.73 18.14
CA LEU A 18 -18.30 0.95 18.61
C LEU A 18 -17.40 1.31 17.43
N ARG A 19 -16.81 2.50 17.48
CA ARG A 19 -15.86 2.95 16.46
C ARG A 19 -14.42 2.76 16.96
N MET A 20 -13.60 2.06 16.15
CA MET A 20 -12.18 1.84 16.39
C MET A 20 -11.38 2.40 15.21
N ASP A 21 -10.66 3.49 15.44
CA ASP A 21 -9.72 4.09 14.51
C ASP A 21 -8.40 4.42 15.23
N GLN A 22 -7.43 4.89 14.45
CA GLN A 22 -6.10 5.20 14.95
C GLN A 22 -6.12 6.29 16.05
N ASP A 23 -7.08 7.23 15.95
CA ASP A 23 -7.23 8.33 16.91
C ASP A 23 -7.87 7.84 18.22
N SER A 24 -8.83 6.90 18.14
CA SER A 24 -9.51 6.34 19.31
C SER A 24 -8.66 5.33 20.09
N THR A 25 -7.60 4.78 19.48
CA THR A 25 -6.72 3.75 20.04
C THR A 25 -5.35 4.26 20.49
N SER A 26 -5.17 5.56 20.62
CA SER A 26 -3.87 6.18 20.99
C SER A 26 -3.36 5.79 22.40
N ARG A 27 -4.22 5.26 23.29
CA ARG A 27 -3.82 4.71 24.59
C ARG A 27 -3.62 3.21 24.48
N LYS A 28 -2.51 2.72 25.00
CA LYS A 28 -2.06 1.31 24.91
C LYS A 28 -3.10 0.26 25.29
N ASP A 29 -4.01 0.58 26.21
CA ASP A 29 -5.04 -0.35 26.73
C ASP A 29 -6.45 -0.10 26.14
N ALA A 30 -6.64 0.98 25.38
CA ALA A 30 -7.95 1.34 24.83
C ALA A 30 -8.44 0.31 23.81
N HIS A 31 -7.52 -0.19 22.98
CA HIS A 31 -7.81 -1.18 21.96
C HIS A 31 -8.35 -2.50 22.56
N GLU A 32 -7.66 -3.04 23.57
CA GLU A 32 -8.06 -4.28 24.23
C GLU A 32 -9.39 -4.10 24.99
N THR A 33 -9.58 -2.97 25.66
CA THR A 33 -10.82 -2.66 26.36
C THR A 33 -12.01 -2.60 25.41
N MET A 34 -11.89 -1.91 24.28
CA MET A 34 -12.93 -1.81 23.24
C MET A 34 -13.30 -3.18 22.68
N LEU A 35 -12.30 -4.01 22.40
CA LEU A 35 -12.53 -5.37 21.90
C LEU A 35 -13.24 -6.25 22.94
N ALA A 36 -12.85 -6.14 24.20
CA ALA A 36 -13.51 -6.86 25.27
C ALA A 36 -14.97 -6.43 25.46
N GLN A 37 -15.29 -5.14 25.31
CA GLN A 37 -16.65 -4.64 25.34
C GLN A 37 -17.48 -5.18 24.17
N PHE A 38 -16.94 -5.19 22.94
CA PHE A 38 -17.61 -5.78 21.80
C PHE A 38 -17.82 -7.30 21.95
N ALA A 39 -16.82 -8.01 22.47
CA ALA A 39 -16.93 -9.44 22.75
C ALA A 39 -18.03 -9.78 23.78
N ARG A 40 -18.28 -8.88 24.76
CA ARG A 40 -19.36 -9.00 25.76
C ARG A 40 -20.72 -8.55 25.22
N HIS A 41 -20.84 -8.19 23.95
CA HIS A 41 -22.07 -7.69 23.31
C HIS A 41 -22.61 -6.38 23.91
N GLU A 42 -21.73 -5.53 24.42
CA GLU A 42 -22.11 -4.19 24.83
C GLU A 42 -22.41 -3.29 23.62
N TYR A 43 -21.95 -3.71 22.45
CA TYR A 43 -22.18 -3.06 21.15
C TYR A 43 -22.63 -4.07 20.10
N ASP A 44 -23.52 -3.63 19.21
CA ASP A 44 -24.06 -4.44 18.12
C ASP A 44 -23.19 -4.40 16.87
N ILE A 45 -22.51 -3.28 16.65
CA ILE A 45 -21.71 -3.01 15.43
C ILE A 45 -20.33 -2.54 15.86
N LEU A 46 -19.30 -3.16 15.29
CA LEU A 46 -17.92 -2.70 15.35
C LEU A 46 -17.54 -2.08 14.01
N LEU A 47 -17.24 -0.78 14.00
CA LEU A 47 -16.76 -0.03 12.84
C LEU A 47 -15.28 0.26 13.00
N GLY A 48 -14.46 -0.15 12.05
CA GLY A 48 -13.03 0.12 12.12
C GLY A 48 -12.32 0.04 10.77
N THR A 49 -11.03 0.30 10.80
CA THR A 49 -10.13 0.17 9.65
C THR A 49 -9.59 -1.26 9.54
N GLN A 50 -8.64 -1.50 8.64
CA GLN A 50 -7.98 -2.81 8.47
C GLN A 50 -7.39 -3.39 9.76
N MET A 51 -7.11 -2.55 10.79
CA MET A 51 -6.61 -3.01 12.09
C MET A 51 -7.60 -3.97 12.79
N VAL A 52 -8.91 -3.75 12.59
CA VAL A 52 -9.97 -4.61 13.16
C VAL A 52 -10.02 -5.97 12.44
N ALA A 53 -9.56 -6.06 11.20
CA ALA A 53 -9.54 -7.31 10.46
C ALA A 53 -8.45 -8.29 10.93
N LYS A 54 -7.40 -7.80 11.59
CA LYS A 54 -6.26 -8.63 12.03
C LYS A 54 -6.47 -9.18 13.44
N GLY A 55 -6.42 -10.50 13.58
CA GLY A 55 -6.27 -11.17 14.88
C GLY A 55 -7.54 -11.30 15.75
N LEU A 56 -8.68 -10.75 15.35
CA LEU A 56 -9.90 -10.80 16.16
C LEU A 56 -10.78 -11.98 15.76
N ASP A 57 -11.14 -12.80 16.71
CA ASP A 57 -12.07 -13.92 16.54
C ASP A 57 -13.29 -13.69 17.44
N PHE A 58 -14.42 -13.36 16.83
CA PHE A 58 -15.69 -13.18 17.54
C PHE A 58 -16.69 -14.23 17.08
N GLU A 59 -16.94 -15.22 17.92
CA GLU A 59 -17.79 -16.37 17.59
C GLU A 59 -19.23 -16.00 17.17
N LYS A 60 -19.73 -14.84 17.60
CA LYS A 60 -21.12 -14.42 17.36
C LYS A 60 -21.25 -13.35 16.25
N VAL A 61 -20.16 -13.01 15.55
CA VAL A 61 -20.25 -12.12 14.40
C VAL A 61 -20.80 -12.87 13.20
N THR A 62 -22.01 -12.52 12.77
CA THR A 62 -22.72 -13.16 11.66
C THR A 62 -22.58 -12.40 10.34
N LEU A 63 -22.15 -11.15 10.38
CA LEU A 63 -21.98 -10.31 9.20
C LEU A 63 -20.71 -9.47 9.29
N VAL A 64 -19.88 -9.51 8.25
CA VAL A 64 -18.75 -8.61 8.08
C VAL A 64 -18.93 -7.82 6.79
N GLY A 65 -18.87 -6.50 6.86
CA GLY A 65 -18.92 -5.59 5.71
C GLY A 65 -17.52 -5.02 5.40
N VAL A 66 -17.10 -5.14 4.16
CA VAL A 66 -15.89 -4.45 3.64
C VAL A 66 -16.34 -3.32 2.74
N LEU A 67 -16.05 -2.09 3.15
CA LEU A 67 -16.44 -0.89 2.41
C LEU A 67 -15.23 -0.26 1.72
N GLY A 68 -15.44 0.24 0.50
CA GLY A 68 -14.41 1.01 -0.23
C GLY A 68 -13.20 0.18 -0.66
N ILE A 69 -13.37 -1.12 -0.95
CA ILE A 69 -12.27 -2.01 -1.37
C ILE A 69 -11.60 -1.54 -2.66
N ASP A 70 -12.32 -0.79 -3.50
CA ASP A 70 -11.82 -0.28 -4.77
C ASP A 70 -10.60 0.64 -4.59
N SER A 71 -10.56 1.41 -3.50
CA SER A 71 -9.42 2.27 -3.20
C SER A 71 -8.13 1.47 -2.95
N LEU A 72 -8.25 0.26 -2.42
CA LEU A 72 -7.12 -0.65 -2.25
C LEU A 72 -6.83 -1.44 -3.53
N LEU A 73 -7.88 -1.84 -4.27
CA LEU A 73 -7.75 -2.60 -5.51
C LEU A 73 -7.05 -1.81 -6.61
N PHE A 74 -7.40 -0.52 -6.73
CA PHE A 74 -6.78 0.42 -7.67
C PHE A 74 -5.71 1.28 -7.02
N GLY A 75 -5.27 0.91 -5.83
CA GLY A 75 -4.17 1.55 -5.13
C GLY A 75 -2.85 1.43 -5.87
N GLN A 76 -1.92 2.29 -5.49
CA GLN A 76 -0.58 2.25 -6.06
C GLN A 76 0.25 1.12 -5.43
N GLY A 77 1.26 0.68 -6.19
CA GLY A 77 2.16 -0.37 -5.75
C GLY A 77 1.81 -1.76 -6.31
N PHE A 78 2.86 -2.55 -6.51
CA PHE A 78 2.72 -3.88 -7.13
C PHE A 78 2.09 -4.92 -6.20
N ARG A 79 1.88 -4.59 -4.91
CA ARG A 79 1.25 -5.47 -3.91
C ARG A 79 -0.23 -5.17 -3.66
N ALA A 80 -0.84 -4.25 -4.42
CA ALA A 80 -2.23 -3.88 -4.21
C ALA A 80 -3.16 -5.11 -4.23
N TYR A 81 -2.99 -5.99 -5.21
CA TYR A 81 -3.79 -7.21 -5.34
C TYR A 81 -3.56 -8.23 -4.22
N GLU A 82 -2.32 -8.38 -3.75
CA GLU A 82 -2.02 -9.21 -2.58
C GLU A 82 -2.71 -8.69 -1.32
N SER A 83 -2.69 -7.38 -1.14
CA SER A 83 -3.33 -6.71 0.01
C SER A 83 -4.85 -6.93 -0.01
N VAL A 84 -5.48 -6.78 -1.18
CA VAL A 84 -6.92 -7.02 -1.37
C VAL A 84 -7.25 -8.49 -1.10
N PHE A 85 -6.51 -9.41 -1.75
CA PHE A 85 -6.72 -10.84 -1.58
C PHE A 85 -6.60 -11.25 -0.10
N SER A 86 -5.54 -10.81 0.56
CA SER A 86 -5.30 -11.09 1.99
C SER A 86 -6.42 -10.55 2.87
N LEU A 87 -6.87 -9.30 2.65
CA LEU A 87 -7.93 -8.68 3.42
C LEU A 87 -9.25 -9.45 3.29
N ILE A 88 -9.67 -9.72 2.04
CA ILE A 88 -10.93 -10.42 1.78
C ILE A 88 -10.89 -11.86 2.35
N THR A 89 -9.80 -12.59 2.13
CA THR A 89 -9.63 -13.94 2.65
C THR A 89 -9.72 -13.97 4.18
N GLN A 90 -9.12 -12.98 4.85
CA GLN A 90 -9.22 -12.83 6.31
C GLN A 90 -10.65 -12.60 6.76
N VAL A 91 -11.41 -11.78 6.05
CA VAL A 91 -12.80 -11.44 6.36
C VAL A 91 -13.73 -12.64 6.10
N VAL A 92 -13.60 -13.26 4.93
CA VAL A 92 -14.42 -14.44 4.56
C VAL A 92 -14.16 -15.63 5.50
N GLY A 93 -12.91 -15.85 5.88
CA GLY A 93 -12.52 -16.94 6.80
C GLY A 93 -13.05 -16.78 8.24
N ARG A 94 -13.61 -15.62 8.60
CA ARG A 94 -14.19 -15.36 9.94
C ARG A 94 -15.69 -15.65 10.02
N GLY A 95 -16.38 -15.62 8.89
CA GLY A 95 -17.79 -15.98 8.84
C GLY A 95 -17.96 -17.49 8.86
N GLY A 96 -18.39 -18.09 10.03
CA GLY A 96 -18.83 -19.48 10.01
C GLY A 96 -18.09 -20.47 10.91
N ARG A 97 -17.32 -20.01 11.90
CA ARG A 97 -16.71 -20.91 12.90
C ARG A 97 -17.66 -21.31 14.05
N ALA A 98 -18.74 -20.57 14.24
CA ALA A 98 -19.78 -20.89 15.20
C ALA A 98 -20.97 -21.60 14.53
N ALA A 99 -21.95 -22.05 15.33
CA ALA A 99 -23.17 -22.72 14.84
C ALA A 99 -24.03 -21.88 13.87
N LEU A 100 -23.73 -20.60 13.69
CA LEU A 100 -24.42 -19.69 12.79
C LEU A 100 -23.54 -19.40 11.54
N PRO A 101 -24.06 -19.59 10.31
CA PRO A 101 -23.32 -19.26 9.11
C PRO A 101 -23.08 -17.74 9.02
N GLY A 102 -21.82 -17.36 8.97
CA GLY A 102 -21.44 -15.97 8.76
C GLY A 102 -21.49 -15.56 7.30
N ARG A 103 -21.73 -14.27 7.04
CA ARG A 103 -21.73 -13.67 5.70
C ARG A 103 -20.69 -12.57 5.64
N ALA A 104 -20.01 -12.49 4.49
CA ALA A 104 -19.16 -11.34 4.14
C ALA A 104 -19.81 -10.59 2.99
N LEU A 105 -19.94 -9.26 3.13
CA LEU A 105 -20.39 -8.36 2.08
C LEU A 105 -19.24 -7.45 1.67
N ILE A 106 -18.93 -7.41 0.39
CA ILE A 106 -17.86 -6.59 -0.16
C ILE A 106 -18.48 -5.55 -1.08
N GLN A 107 -18.32 -4.28 -0.73
CA GLN A 107 -18.77 -3.17 -1.55
C GLN A 107 -17.70 -2.85 -2.60
N THR A 108 -18.05 -2.98 -3.87
CA THR A 108 -17.16 -2.69 -5.00
C THR A 108 -17.97 -2.24 -6.22
N SER A 109 -17.34 -1.43 -7.08
CA SER A 109 -17.85 -1.06 -8.41
C SER A 109 -17.53 -2.11 -9.50
N VAL A 110 -16.63 -3.07 -9.19
CA VAL A 110 -16.13 -4.09 -10.12
C VAL A 110 -16.25 -5.50 -9.56
N PRO A 111 -17.48 -6.01 -9.30
CA PRO A 111 -17.67 -7.29 -8.62
C PRO A 111 -17.06 -8.49 -9.37
N ASP A 112 -16.93 -8.39 -10.69
CA ASP A 112 -16.38 -9.46 -11.54
C ASP A 112 -14.85 -9.42 -11.65
N HIS A 113 -14.17 -8.55 -10.88
CA HIS A 113 -12.71 -8.48 -10.91
C HIS A 113 -12.09 -9.80 -10.42
N PRO A 114 -11.15 -10.43 -11.18
CA PRO A 114 -10.62 -11.76 -10.88
C PRO A 114 -10.09 -11.89 -9.44
N VAL A 115 -9.36 -10.89 -8.95
CA VAL A 115 -8.82 -10.88 -7.57
C VAL A 115 -9.93 -11.00 -6.52
N LEU A 116 -11.06 -10.31 -6.73
CA LEU A 116 -12.18 -10.36 -5.79
C LEU A 116 -12.86 -11.72 -5.80
N GLN A 117 -13.05 -12.31 -6.99
CA GLN A 117 -13.65 -13.63 -7.15
C GLN A 117 -12.79 -14.73 -6.54
N LEU A 118 -11.48 -14.70 -6.81
CA LEU A 118 -10.52 -15.65 -6.24
C LEU A 118 -10.41 -15.52 -4.72
N ALA A 119 -10.44 -14.28 -4.20
CA ALA A 119 -10.42 -14.03 -2.76
C ALA A 119 -11.72 -14.49 -2.07
N ALA A 120 -12.88 -14.26 -2.68
CA ALA A 120 -14.16 -14.74 -2.17
C ALA A 120 -14.23 -16.28 -2.14
N ALA A 121 -13.68 -16.94 -3.15
CA ALA A 121 -13.55 -18.40 -3.22
C ALA A 121 -12.42 -18.94 -2.32
N GLN A 122 -11.58 -18.10 -1.73
CA GLN A 122 -10.37 -18.47 -0.99
C GLN A 122 -9.39 -19.31 -1.84
N ASP A 123 -9.40 -19.11 -3.15
CA ASP A 123 -8.51 -19.81 -4.09
C ASP A 123 -7.14 -19.12 -4.17
N TYR A 124 -6.29 -19.41 -3.19
CA TYR A 124 -4.92 -18.90 -3.16
C TYR A 124 -4.09 -19.40 -4.35
N LYS A 125 -4.32 -20.64 -4.80
CA LYS A 125 -3.51 -21.21 -5.91
C LYS A 125 -3.82 -20.50 -7.21
N GLY A 126 -5.10 -20.28 -7.51
CA GLY A 126 -5.54 -19.50 -8.67
C GLY A 126 -4.98 -18.08 -8.62
N PHE A 127 -5.13 -17.39 -7.49
CA PHE A 127 -4.58 -16.06 -7.30
C PHE A 127 -3.06 -16.02 -7.51
N TYR A 128 -2.31 -16.96 -6.93
CA TYR A 128 -0.86 -17.02 -7.09
C TYR A 128 -0.45 -17.18 -8.55
N GLN A 129 -1.12 -18.03 -9.32
CA GLN A 129 -0.79 -18.28 -10.73
C GLN A 129 -1.03 -17.02 -11.59
N GLU A 130 -2.12 -16.33 -11.38
CA GLU A 130 -2.40 -15.07 -12.09
C GLU A 130 -1.39 -13.98 -11.71
N GLU A 131 -1.19 -13.78 -10.41
CA GLU A 131 -0.32 -12.72 -9.90
C GLU A 131 1.15 -12.93 -10.30
N ILE A 132 1.68 -14.16 -10.18
CA ILE A 132 3.09 -14.43 -10.53
C ILE A 132 3.32 -14.30 -12.05
N THR A 133 2.32 -14.64 -12.86
CA THR A 133 2.37 -14.49 -14.31
C THR A 133 2.41 -13.01 -14.69
N PHE A 134 1.52 -12.22 -14.09
CA PHE A 134 1.49 -10.76 -14.27
C PHE A 134 2.81 -10.11 -13.85
N ARG A 135 3.37 -10.49 -12.70
CA ARG A 135 4.65 -9.94 -12.21
C ARG A 135 5.82 -10.27 -13.12
N ARG A 136 5.84 -11.50 -13.67
CA ARG A 136 6.87 -11.89 -14.64
C ARG A 136 6.80 -11.04 -15.89
N PHE A 137 5.59 -10.86 -16.45
CA PHE A 137 5.40 -10.08 -17.66
C PHE A 137 5.71 -8.60 -17.46
N SER A 138 5.31 -8.05 -16.33
CA SER A 138 5.49 -6.63 -15.98
C SER A 138 6.87 -6.31 -15.41
N LEU A 139 7.75 -7.30 -15.23
CA LEU A 139 9.01 -7.16 -14.51
C LEU A 139 8.81 -6.51 -13.13
N TYR A 140 8.03 -7.20 -12.29
CA TYR A 140 7.85 -6.87 -10.88
C TYR A 140 8.57 -7.88 -9.98
N PRO A 141 8.86 -7.55 -8.72
CA PRO A 141 9.40 -8.52 -7.79
C PRO A 141 8.55 -9.80 -7.71
N PRO A 142 9.15 -10.99 -7.71
CA PRO A 142 10.57 -11.31 -7.49
C PRO A 142 11.44 -11.34 -8.77
N PHE A 143 10.91 -10.98 -9.94
CA PHE A 143 11.65 -11.03 -11.22
C PHE A 143 12.59 -9.86 -11.45
N CYS A 144 12.46 -8.80 -10.66
CA CYS A 144 13.43 -7.72 -10.53
C CYS A 144 13.45 -7.21 -9.08
N SER A 145 14.34 -6.27 -8.80
CA SER A 145 14.30 -5.47 -7.58
C SER A 145 13.83 -4.06 -7.91
N PHE A 146 13.10 -3.43 -6.98
CA PHE A 146 12.79 -2.01 -7.04
C PHE A 146 13.77 -1.25 -6.16
N VAL A 147 14.35 -0.20 -6.74
CA VAL A 147 15.07 0.81 -6.01
C VAL A 147 14.43 2.15 -6.34
N VAL A 148 14.05 2.90 -5.31
CA VAL A 148 13.50 4.23 -5.47
C VAL A 148 14.55 5.25 -5.10
N VAL A 149 14.78 6.21 -6.00
CA VAL A 149 15.59 7.38 -5.77
C VAL A 149 14.64 8.56 -5.56
N GLY A 150 14.54 9.02 -4.32
CA GLY A 150 13.69 10.12 -3.93
C GLY A 150 14.44 11.45 -3.94
N PHE A 151 13.76 12.51 -4.36
CA PHE A 151 14.27 13.90 -4.42
C PHE A 151 13.32 14.78 -3.63
N ILE A 152 13.87 15.55 -2.68
CA ILE A 152 13.09 16.40 -1.76
C ILE A 152 13.69 17.80 -1.71
N GLY A 153 12.85 18.82 -1.81
CA GLY A 153 13.30 20.22 -1.74
C GLY A 153 12.15 21.22 -1.66
N ASP A 154 12.49 22.49 -1.47
CA ASP A 154 11.53 23.55 -1.19
C ASP A 154 10.86 24.11 -2.47
N GLN A 155 11.46 23.90 -3.64
CA GLN A 155 10.94 24.39 -4.92
C GLN A 155 10.69 23.24 -5.88
N GLU A 156 9.44 23.09 -6.32
CA GLU A 156 9.00 21.98 -7.17
C GLU A 156 9.83 21.83 -8.43
N GLY A 157 10.02 22.94 -9.18
CA GLY A 157 10.78 22.93 -10.42
C GLY A 157 12.24 22.49 -10.21
N ALA A 158 12.87 22.91 -9.11
CA ALA A 158 14.24 22.51 -8.79
C ALA A 158 14.34 21.02 -8.45
N VAL A 159 13.37 20.48 -7.71
CA VAL A 159 13.30 19.05 -7.36
C VAL A 159 13.09 18.19 -8.62
N PHE A 160 12.19 18.63 -9.51
CA PHE A 160 11.96 17.93 -10.78
C PHE A 160 13.22 17.92 -11.67
N ILE A 161 13.89 19.08 -11.81
CA ILE A 161 15.13 19.20 -12.59
C ILE A 161 16.24 18.32 -11.99
N ALA A 162 16.36 18.29 -10.67
CA ALA A 162 17.31 17.44 -9.96
C ALA A 162 17.07 15.95 -10.26
N ALA A 163 15.82 15.50 -10.19
CA ALA A 163 15.43 14.12 -10.53
C ALA A 163 15.69 13.79 -12.01
N GLN A 164 15.35 14.70 -12.92
CA GLN A 164 15.60 14.53 -14.34
C GLN A 164 17.10 14.44 -14.65
N ARG A 165 17.90 15.31 -14.03
CA ARG A 165 19.36 15.32 -14.24
C ARG A 165 20.00 14.03 -13.73
N PHE A 166 19.64 13.59 -12.54
CA PHE A 166 20.10 12.32 -11.99
C PHE A 166 19.73 11.14 -12.90
N GLY A 167 18.50 11.09 -13.39
CA GLY A 167 18.04 10.07 -14.33
C GLY A 167 18.85 10.05 -15.63
N ALA A 168 19.20 11.23 -16.16
CA ALA A 168 20.02 11.36 -17.35
C ALA A 168 21.46 10.86 -17.13
N LEU A 169 22.09 11.22 -16.01
CA LEU A 169 23.42 10.73 -15.60
C LEU A 169 23.41 9.20 -15.44
N LEU A 170 22.43 8.68 -14.72
CA LEU A 170 22.28 7.23 -14.52
C LEU A 170 22.13 6.51 -15.87
N GLY A 171 21.32 7.06 -16.77
CA GLY A 171 21.16 6.53 -18.13
C GLY A 171 22.45 6.53 -18.92
N GLN A 172 23.26 7.59 -18.84
CA GLN A 172 24.56 7.69 -19.50
C GLN A 172 25.56 6.66 -18.96
N HIS A 173 25.67 6.52 -17.64
CA HIS A 173 26.54 5.52 -17.01
C HIS A 173 26.07 4.08 -17.32
N ALA A 174 24.76 3.83 -17.31
CA ALA A 174 24.21 2.54 -17.65
C ALA A 174 24.46 2.15 -19.11
N ALA A 175 24.42 3.10 -20.05
CA ALA A 175 24.74 2.86 -21.45
C ALA A 175 26.19 2.35 -21.68
N GLN A 176 27.11 2.74 -20.80
CA GLN A 176 28.50 2.26 -20.82
C GLN A 176 28.67 0.85 -20.21
N LYS A 177 27.63 0.36 -19.51
CA LYS A 177 27.64 -0.92 -18.79
C LYS A 177 26.42 -1.79 -19.19
N PRO A 178 26.31 -2.20 -20.46
CA PRO A 178 25.11 -2.87 -21.00
C PRO A 178 24.76 -4.21 -20.33
N ASN A 179 25.70 -4.78 -19.58
CA ASN A 179 25.49 -6.03 -18.82
C ASN A 179 24.70 -5.82 -17.52
N ILE A 180 24.44 -4.57 -17.11
CA ILE A 180 23.65 -4.27 -15.92
C ILE A 180 22.20 -4.05 -16.36
N PRO A 181 21.27 -4.97 -16.04
CA PRO A 181 19.87 -4.81 -16.40
C PRO A 181 19.26 -3.70 -15.57
N LEU A 182 18.89 -2.61 -16.24
CA LEU A 182 18.31 -1.42 -15.60
C LEU A 182 17.21 -0.82 -16.47
N ARG A 183 16.07 -0.53 -15.84
CA ARG A 183 15.02 0.31 -16.43
C ARG A 183 14.71 1.45 -15.49
N ILE A 184 14.84 2.66 -15.97
CA ILE A 184 14.58 3.91 -15.24
C ILE A 184 13.18 4.38 -15.59
N LEU A 185 12.33 4.59 -14.58
CA LEU A 185 10.98 5.12 -14.71
C LEU A 185 10.89 6.45 -13.95
N GLY A 186 10.23 7.41 -14.54
CA GLY A 186 10.09 8.76 -14.01
C GLY A 186 10.96 9.80 -14.73
N PRO A 187 11.16 10.99 -14.13
CA PRO A 187 10.70 11.38 -12.80
C PRO A 187 9.18 11.50 -12.69
N ALA A 188 8.65 11.13 -11.53
CA ALA A 188 7.24 11.24 -11.18
C ALA A 188 7.08 11.80 -9.76
N PRO A 189 5.97 12.51 -9.44
CA PRO A 189 5.69 12.90 -8.07
C PRO A 189 5.52 11.66 -7.18
N MET A 190 5.90 11.76 -5.91
CA MET A 190 5.58 10.73 -4.91
C MET A 190 4.09 10.76 -4.55
N ASN A 191 3.56 9.72 -3.91
CA ASN A 191 2.16 9.63 -3.51
C ASN A 191 1.72 10.82 -2.65
N ILE A 192 2.59 11.26 -1.74
CA ILE A 192 2.44 12.54 -1.05
C ILE A 192 3.41 13.52 -1.72
N THR A 193 2.91 14.26 -2.68
CA THR A 193 3.71 15.19 -3.50
C THR A 193 4.35 16.31 -2.67
N MET A 194 3.69 16.74 -1.59
CA MET A 194 4.21 17.76 -0.69
C MET A 194 4.00 17.33 0.77
N LEU A 195 5.08 17.32 1.54
CA LEU A 195 5.07 17.01 2.98
C LEU A 195 5.98 18.01 3.71
N ASN A 196 5.49 18.62 4.78
CA ASN A 196 6.22 19.62 5.56
C ASN A 196 6.78 20.77 4.68
N ASN A 197 5.96 21.28 3.76
CA ASN A 197 6.31 22.31 2.77
C ASN A 197 7.47 21.94 1.84
N LYS A 198 7.76 20.64 1.65
CA LYS A 198 8.77 20.15 0.71
C LYS A 198 8.12 19.33 -0.38
N PHE A 199 8.47 19.65 -1.63
CA PHE A 199 8.08 18.87 -2.79
C PHE A 199 8.88 17.59 -2.90
N ARG A 200 8.25 16.53 -3.41
CA ARG A 200 8.80 15.18 -3.42
C ARG A 200 8.59 14.53 -4.79
N TYR A 201 9.68 14.18 -5.45
CA TYR A 201 9.71 13.45 -6.71
C TYR A 201 10.53 12.18 -6.58
N LYS A 202 10.28 11.20 -7.47
CA LYS A 202 11.00 9.93 -7.48
C LYS A 202 11.36 9.46 -8.87
N LEU A 203 12.45 8.70 -8.93
CA LEU A 203 12.76 7.75 -10.00
C LEU A 203 12.57 6.35 -9.44
N THR A 204 11.89 5.48 -10.18
CA THR A 204 11.77 4.07 -9.85
C THR A 204 12.67 3.27 -10.78
N LEU A 205 13.60 2.53 -10.21
CA LEU A 205 14.58 1.73 -10.92
C LEU A 205 14.17 0.26 -10.83
N LYS A 206 13.88 -0.38 -11.98
CA LYS A 206 13.75 -1.82 -12.07
C LYS A 206 15.12 -2.38 -12.44
N CYS A 207 15.69 -3.16 -11.55
CA CYS A 207 17.08 -3.59 -11.68
C CYS A 207 17.29 -4.98 -11.07
N ARG A 208 18.48 -5.51 -11.25
CA ARG A 208 19.02 -6.57 -10.43
C ARG A 208 19.90 -5.92 -9.35
N ASN A 209 19.47 -6.00 -8.08
CA ASN A 209 20.16 -5.36 -6.97
C ASN A 209 21.40 -6.16 -6.55
N ASP A 210 22.42 -6.15 -7.40
CA ASP A 210 23.72 -6.79 -7.17
C ASP A 210 24.85 -5.74 -6.99
N ALA A 211 26.06 -6.22 -6.78
CA ALA A 211 27.22 -5.37 -6.57
C ALA A 211 27.51 -4.45 -7.77
N ALA A 212 27.30 -4.93 -8.99
CA ALA A 212 27.53 -4.14 -10.20
C ALA A 212 26.55 -2.97 -10.32
N PHE A 213 25.26 -3.21 -10.06
CA PHE A 213 24.25 -2.15 -10.01
C PHE A 213 24.54 -1.13 -8.91
N ARG A 214 24.93 -1.60 -7.71
CA ARG A 214 25.26 -0.69 -6.59
C ARG A 214 26.47 0.18 -6.89
N ALA A 215 27.50 -0.38 -7.55
CA ALA A 215 28.65 0.39 -8.01
C ALA A 215 28.27 1.45 -9.05
N LEU A 216 27.41 1.10 -10.02
CA LEU A 216 26.86 2.04 -11.00
C LEU A 216 26.09 3.18 -10.32
N LEU A 217 25.27 2.86 -9.34
CA LEU A 217 24.49 3.87 -8.61
C LEU A 217 25.38 4.80 -7.79
N HIS A 218 26.43 4.26 -7.14
CA HIS A 218 27.40 5.05 -6.39
C HIS A 218 28.16 6.01 -7.30
N GLU A 219 28.68 5.53 -8.44
CA GLU A 219 29.35 6.36 -9.43
C GLU A 219 28.43 7.50 -9.95
N THR A 220 27.14 7.20 -10.12
CA THR A 220 26.18 8.21 -10.51
C THR A 220 25.91 9.24 -9.41
N LEU A 221 25.86 8.82 -8.16
CA LEU A 221 25.73 9.73 -7.02
C LEU A 221 26.93 10.66 -6.91
N ASP A 222 28.15 10.12 -7.02
CA ASP A 222 29.38 10.91 -6.97
C ASP A 222 29.42 11.96 -8.11
N ALA A 223 29.03 11.56 -9.33
CA ALA A 223 28.97 12.45 -10.47
C ALA A 223 27.88 13.54 -10.27
N TYR A 224 26.72 13.16 -9.74
CA TYR A 224 25.63 14.09 -9.43
C TYR A 224 26.02 15.10 -8.34
N ASP A 225 26.71 14.64 -7.29
CA ASP A 225 27.17 15.49 -6.19
C ASP A 225 28.28 16.46 -6.63
N ALA A 226 29.08 16.09 -7.61
CA ALA A 226 30.09 16.95 -8.21
C ALA A 226 29.48 18.07 -9.08
N GLU A 227 28.23 17.90 -9.55
CA GLU A 227 27.53 18.94 -10.29
C GLU A 227 27.11 20.09 -9.36
N LYS A 228 27.45 21.31 -9.76
CA LYS A 228 27.03 22.53 -9.04
C LYS A 228 25.64 22.94 -9.50
N LEU A 229 24.61 22.23 -9.04
CA LEU A 229 23.23 22.65 -9.29
C LEU A 229 22.90 23.89 -8.46
N PRO A 230 22.14 24.86 -9.02
CA PRO A 230 21.78 26.11 -8.33
C PRO A 230 20.98 25.89 -7.04
N GLN A 231 20.21 24.81 -7.02
CA GLN A 231 19.43 24.37 -5.86
C GLN A 231 19.54 22.85 -5.75
N LYS A 232 20.09 22.37 -4.64
CA LYS A 232 20.21 20.93 -4.37
C LYS A 232 18.93 20.40 -3.75
N ALA A 233 18.33 19.41 -4.38
CA ALA A 233 17.36 18.54 -3.72
C ALA A 233 18.09 17.49 -2.86
N SER A 234 17.55 17.17 -1.70
CA SER A 234 18.03 16.03 -0.92
C SER A 234 17.71 14.74 -1.66
N VAL A 235 18.68 13.84 -1.80
CA VAL A 235 18.53 12.54 -2.45
C VAL A 235 18.38 11.46 -1.39
N ILE A 236 17.39 10.59 -1.54
CA ILE A 236 17.12 9.44 -0.68
C ILE A 236 17.10 8.19 -1.54
N LEU A 237 17.75 7.13 -1.06
CA LEU A 237 17.74 5.82 -1.70
C LEU A 237 16.97 4.81 -0.87
N ASP A 238 16.00 4.13 -1.47
CA ASP A 238 15.30 3.00 -0.88
C ASP A 238 15.47 1.76 -1.76
N PHE A 239 16.17 0.75 -1.22
CA PHE A 239 16.51 -0.47 -1.94
C PHE A 239 15.49 -1.59 -1.83
N ASN A 240 14.48 -1.46 -1.00
CA ASN A 240 13.45 -2.47 -0.78
C ASN A 240 12.05 -1.87 -0.89
N SER A 241 11.91 -0.82 -1.65
CA SER A 241 10.66 -0.11 -1.82
C SER A 241 9.60 -1.00 -2.46
N ASP A 242 8.36 -0.88 -1.97
CA ASP A 242 7.18 -1.40 -2.64
C ASP A 242 6.76 -0.53 -3.85
N GLY A 243 7.61 0.44 -4.23
CA GLY A 243 7.34 1.44 -5.27
C GLY A 243 6.81 2.75 -4.71
N ASP A 244 6.57 2.82 -3.41
CA ASP A 244 6.00 3.97 -2.71
C ASP A 244 6.98 4.46 -1.64
N LEU A 245 7.61 5.60 -1.90
CA LEU A 245 8.21 6.45 -0.87
C LEU A 245 7.24 7.54 -0.48
#